data_175623e07ff3f4b9d92cf7ad40e89ee0
#
_entry.id   175623e07ff3f4b9d92cf7ad40e89ee0
#
_cell.length_a   1.000
_cell.length_b   1.000
_cell.length_c   1.000
_cell.angle_alpha   90.00
_cell.angle_beta   90.00
_cell.angle_gamma   90.00
#
_symmetry.space_group_name_H-M   'P 1'
#
loop_
_entity.id
_entity.type
_entity.pdbx_description
1 polymer ?
#
loop_
_entity_poly.entity_id
_entity_poly.type
_entity_poly.pdbx_seq_one_letter_code
_entity_poly.pdbx_strand_id
1 'polypeptide(L)'
;GDIKLKKGTGILFVMAVLFISSLLYLRYGDQNTLRVGIFYGSNWEVPGTVHYEILDQAIKKFKSKYPNVKVEYEKGILSNDYSEWLSEQILKGTEPDVYLVLDEDFNTLASLGALKNLDMLVGGDKEFDSNVFYSSVYKAGQYEGSQYALPMECNPTLMFVNKTLLQKEGIKVPDNDWTWDDFYDICKTIVKDSDGDGQMDQFGCYDYTWLQAVYSNGIT
;
A
#
# COMPACT_ATOMS: atom_id res chain seq x y z
N GLY A 1 -62.12 8.85 30.90
CA GLY A 1 -60.84 8.14 30.96
C GLY A 1 -60.21 7.87 29.59
N ASP A 2 -61.01 7.77 28.53
CA ASP A 2 -60.59 7.31 27.21
C ASP A 2 -59.76 8.32 26.37
N ILE A 3 -59.91 9.62 26.62
CA ILE A 3 -59.21 10.64 25.85
C ILE A 3 -57.72 10.76 26.28
N LYS A 4 -57.42 10.52 27.56
CA LYS A 4 -56.01 10.53 28.06
C LYS A 4 -55.21 9.35 27.56
N LEU A 5 -55.87 8.18 27.44
CA LEU A 5 -55.22 6.95 26.94
C LEU A 5 -54.85 7.09 25.44
N LYS A 6 -55.72 7.70 24.62
CA LYS A 6 -55.48 7.92 23.19
C LYS A 6 -54.36 8.94 22.94
N LYS A 7 -54.15 9.95 23.78
CA LYS A 7 -53.03 10.92 23.66
C LYS A 7 -51.71 10.26 24.03
N GLY A 8 -51.65 9.41 25.05
CA GLY A 8 -50.43 8.70 25.45
C GLY A 8 -49.95 7.67 24.42
N THR A 9 -50.86 6.93 23.81
CA THR A 9 -50.57 5.97 22.75
C THR A 9 -50.06 6.66 21.48
N GLY A 10 -50.60 7.83 21.13
CA GLY A 10 -50.12 8.62 19.99
C GLY A 10 -48.70 9.14 20.18
N ILE A 11 -48.35 9.61 21.38
CA ILE A 11 -46.98 10.10 21.71
C ILE A 11 -45.98 8.93 21.68
N LEU A 12 -46.33 7.77 22.25
CA LEU A 12 -45.50 6.57 22.23
C LEU A 12 -45.25 6.09 20.78
N PHE A 13 -46.27 6.12 19.94
CA PHE A 13 -46.10 5.74 18.52
C PHE A 13 -45.18 6.71 17.77
N VAL A 14 -45.33 8.04 17.97
CA VAL A 14 -44.43 9.03 17.37
C VAL A 14 -42.99 8.84 17.85
N MET A 15 -42.76 8.59 19.13
CA MET A 15 -41.41 8.31 19.66
C MET A 15 -40.84 7.05 19.11
N ALA A 16 -41.62 5.99 18.95
CA ALA A 16 -41.17 4.73 18.34
C ALA A 16 -40.78 4.93 16.85
N VAL A 17 -41.57 5.69 16.10
CA VAL A 17 -41.25 6.02 14.69
C VAL A 17 -39.98 6.85 14.60
N LEU A 18 -39.79 7.86 15.45
CA LEU A 18 -38.58 8.68 15.49
C LEU A 18 -37.33 7.82 15.88
N PHE A 19 -37.51 6.93 16.84
CA PHE A 19 -36.42 6.02 17.24
C PHE A 19 -36.03 5.04 16.12
N ILE A 20 -37.04 4.43 15.46
CA ILE A 20 -36.80 3.54 14.31
C ILE A 20 -36.18 4.31 13.14
N SER A 21 -36.67 5.52 12.85
CA SER A 21 -36.09 6.36 11.78
C SER A 21 -34.66 6.80 12.10
N SER A 22 -34.35 7.07 13.38
CA SER A 22 -32.99 7.38 13.82
C SER A 22 -32.06 6.17 13.72
N LEU A 23 -32.52 4.97 14.08
CA LEU A 23 -31.78 3.72 13.89
C LEU A 23 -31.57 3.40 12.41
N LEU A 24 -32.57 3.61 11.58
CA LEU A 24 -32.43 3.46 10.12
C LEU A 24 -31.47 4.51 9.54
N TYR A 25 -31.52 5.73 9.99
CA TYR A 25 -30.56 6.77 9.58
C TYR A 25 -29.13 6.43 10.01
N LEU A 26 -28.91 5.97 11.25
CA LEU A 26 -27.60 5.51 11.72
C LEU A 26 -27.09 4.28 10.96
N ARG A 27 -27.98 3.40 10.50
CA ARG A 27 -27.62 2.19 9.77
C ARG A 27 -27.45 2.42 8.26
N TYR A 28 -28.17 3.36 7.66
CA TYR A 28 -28.25 3.59 6.22
C TYR A 28 -27.89 5.01 5.80
N GLY A 29 -27.73 5.94 6.76
CA GLY A 29 -27.59 7.38 6.48
C GLY A 29 -26.32 7.76 5.73
N ASP A 30 -25.30 6.90 5.76
CA ASP A 30 -23.97 7.17 5.17
C ASP A 30 -23.55 6.11 4.13
N GLN A 31 -24.49 5.32 3.61
CA GLN A 31 -24.19 4.23 2.66
C GLN A 31 -23.64 4.71 1.30
N ASN A 32 -23.69 6.00 1.02
CA ASN A 32 -23.19 6.57 -0.22
C ASN A 32 -21.83 7.25 -0.07
N THR A 33 -21.17 7.14 1.09
CA THR A 33 -19.84 7.69 1.30
C THR A 33 -18.82 6.57 1.37
N LEU A 34 -17.82 6.60 0.48
CA LEU A 34 -16.66 5.74 0.49
C LEU A 34 -15.50 6.48 1.15
N ARG A 35 -15.01 5.96 2.26
CA ARG A 35 -13.86 6.53 2.99
C ARG A 35 -12.58 5.82 2.57
N VAL A 36 -11.55 6.60 2.24
CA VAL A 36 -10.26 6.11 1.78
C VAL A 36 -9.17 6.50 2.75
N GLY A 37 -8.37 5.53 3.19
CA GLY A 37 -7.18 5.74 4.02
C GLY A 37 -5.94 5.85 3.16
N ILE A 38 -5.20 6.96 3.30
CA ILE A 38 -4.00 7.25 2.52
C ILE A 38 -3.07 8.16 3.34
N PHE A 39 -1.76 8.06 3.14
CA PHE A 39 -0.78 8.94 3.76
C PHE A 39 -0.23 9.99 2.80
N TYR A 40 0.35 11.05 3.37
CA TYR A 40 1.04 12.11 2.66
C TYR A 40 2.52 11.74 2.44
N GLY A 41 2.99 11.97 1.22
CA GLY A 41 4.38 11.69 0.86
C GLY A 41 4.52 10.50 -0.07
N SER A 42 5.66 9.84 0.00
CA SER A 42 5.97 8.60 -0.71
C SER A 42 6.57 7.58 0.26
N ASN A 43 6.66 6.32 -0.14
CA ASN A 43 7.36 5.28 0.64
C ASN A 43 8.87 5.56 0.82
N TRP A 44 9.41 6.55 0.11
CA TRP A 44 10.80 7.00 0.19
C TRP A 44 11.01 8.22 1.09
N GLU A 45 10.03 8.56 1.93
CA GLU A 45 10.06 9.73 2.82
C GLU A 45 10.29 11.08 2.07
N VAL A 46 10.04 11.09 0.77
CA VAL A 46 10.11 12.33 -0.03
C VAL A 46 8.82 13.11 0.18
N PRO A 47 8.87 14.32 0.72
CA PRO A 47 7.68 15.16 0.84
C PRO A 47 7.06 15.40 -0.54
N GLY A 48 5.75 15.20 -0.66
CA GLY A 48 5.06 15.40 -1.93
C GLY A 48 3.60 15.00 -1.88
N THR A 49 2.87 15.37 -2.91
CA THR A 49 1.42 15.11 -3.05
C THR A 49 1.09 13.99 -4.02
N VAL A 50 2.11 13.21 -4.45
CA VAL A 50 1.97 12.22 -5.55
C VAL A 50 0.85 11.22 -5.27
N HIS A 51 0.76 10.67 -4.05
CA HIS A 51 -0.31 9.74 -3.69
C HIS A 51 -1.69 10.40 -3.77
N TYR A 52 -1.82 11.65 -3.33
CA TYR A 52 -3.08 12.38 -3.44
C TYR A 52 -3.45 12.69 -4.89
N GLU A 53 -2.49 13.00 -5.74
CA GLU A 53 -2.75 13.25 -7.16
C GLU A 53 -3.24 11.98 -7.87
N ILE A 54 -2.62 10.83 -7.59
CA ILE A 54 -3.04 9.52 -8.11
C ILE A 54 -4.47 9.20 -7.61
N LEU A 55 -4.71 9.37 -6.31
CA LEU A 55 -6.02 9.13 -5.71
C LEU A 55 -7.08 10.07 -6.31
N ASP A 56 -6.81 11.35 -6.44
CA ASP A 56 -7.75 12.33 -6.99
C ASP A 56 -8.12 11.99 -8.45
N GLN A 57 -7.16 11.50 -9.25
CA GLN A 57 -7.44 11.01 -10.60
C GLN A 57 -8.30 9.73 -10.57
N ALA A 58 -8.02 8.80 -9.66
CA ALA A 58 -8.82 7.60 -9.48
C ALA A 58 -10.25 7.93 -9.03
N ILE A 59 -10.40 8.84 -8.07
CA ILE A 59 -11.71 9.35 -7.61
C ILE A 59 -12.49 9.98 -8.77
N LYS A 60 -11.83 10.77 -9.62
CA LYS A 60 -12.48 11.38 -10.78
C LYS A 60 -13.03 10.32 -11.74
N LYS A 61 -12.26 9.26 -12.03
CA LYS A 61 -12.73 8.12 -12.84
C LYS A 61 -13.87 7.38 -12.16
N PHE A 62 -13.74 7.09 -10.87
CA PHE A 62 -14.76 6.40 -10.08
C PHE A 62 -16.08 7.17 -10.08
N LYS A 63 -16.07 8.48 -9.84
CA LYS A 63 -17.27 9.33 -9.86
C LYS A 63 -17.95 9.42 -11.22
N SER A 64 -17.22 9.25 -12.32
CA SER A 64 -17.85 9.20 -13.65
C SER A 64 -18.70 7.94 -13.83
N LYS A 65 -18.34 6.83 -13.19
CA LYS A 65 -19.09 5.56 -13.21
C LYS A 65 -20.17 5.51 -12.09
N TYR A 66 -19.85 6.12 -10.93
CA TYR A 66 -20.70 6.09 -9.73
C TYR A 66 -20.95 7.52 -9.18
N PRO A 67 -21.75 8.35 -9.87
CA PRO A 67 -21.89 9.78 -9.56
C PRO A 67 -22.55 10.04 -8.19
N ASN A 68 -23.31 9.08 -7.66
CA ASN A 68 -24.04 9.21 -6.40
C ASN A 68 -23.21 8.77 -5.18
N VAL A 69 -21.97 8.29 -5.38
CA VAL A 69 -21.08 7.91 -4.29
C VAL A 69 -20.14 9.07 -3.95
N LYS A 70 -20.19 9.54 -2.72
CA LYS A 70 -19.24 10.50 -2.17
C LYS A 70 -17.97 9.75 -1.80
N VAL A 71 -16.82 10.30 -2.14
CA VAL A 71 -15.51 9.75 -1.72
C VAL A 71 -14.83 10.77 -0.83
N GLU A 72 -14.40 10.33 0.34
CA GLU A 72 -13.71 11.15 1.34
C GLU A 72 -12.40 10.49 1.76
N TYR A 73 -11.40 11.31 2.05
CA TYR A 73 -10.14 10.87 2.67
C TYR A 73 -9.56 11.99 3.55
N GLU A 74 -8.86 11.58 4.60
CA GLU A 74 -8.16 12.50 5.50
C GLU A 74 -6.80 12.88 4.89
N LYS A 75 -6.47 14.17 4.96
CA LYS A 75 -5.20 14.71 4.46
C LYS A 75 -4.23 14.97 5.60
N GLY A 76 -2.95 14.79 5.34
CA GLY A 76 -1.88 15.20 6.24
C GLY A 76 -1.36 14.12 7.18
N ILE A 77 -1.84 12.89 7.07
CA ILE A 77 -1.25 11.75 7.78
C ILE A 77 0.11 11.47 7.15
N LEU A 78 1.18 11.53 7.95
CA LEU A 78 2.53 11.23 7.47
C LEU A 78 2.74 9.72 7.32
N SER A 79 3.65 9.34 6.42
CA SER A 79 3.99 7.92 6.20
C SER A 79 4.40 7.22 7.50
N ASN A 80 5.25 7.86 8.31
CA ASN A 80 5.74 7.29 9.57
C ASN A 80 4.66 7.13 10.64
N ASP A 81 3.58 7.90 10.57
CA ASP A 81 2.47 7.87 11.53
C ASP A 81 1.32 6.99 11.04
N TYR A 82 1.38 6.52 9.78
CA TYR A 82 0.24 5.90 9.12
C TYR A 82 -0.15 4.55 9.71
N SER A 83 0.82 3.68 10.03
CA SER A 83 0.56 2.38 10.67
C SER A 83 -0.13 2.53 12.02
N GLU A 84 0.32 3.50 12.84
CA GLU A 84 -0.30 3.80 14.13
C GLU A 84 -1.72 4.35 13.94
N TRP A 85 -1.88 5.33 13.07
CA TRP A 85 -3.19 5.88 12.74
C TRP A 85 -4.18 4.81 12.26
N LEU A 86 -3.77 3.94 11.32
CA LEU A 86 -4.63 2.88 10.78
C LEU A 86 -5.01 1.88 11.87
N SER A 87 -4.05 1.46 12.69
CA SER A 87 -4.28 0.57 13.81
C SER A 87 -5.28 1.16 14.80
N GLU A 88 -5.19 2.46 15.09
CA GLU A 88 -6.13 3.17 15.94
C GLU A 88 -7.54 3.19 15.35
N GLN A 89 -7.67 3.44 14.03
CA GLN A 89 -8.98 3.39 13.35
C GLN A 89 -9.60 1.99 13.43
N ILE A 90 -8.83 0.94 13.19
CA ILE A 90 -9.28 -0.46 13.29
C ILE A 90 -9.75 -0.79 14.71
N LEU A 91 -8.98 -0.43 15.72
CA LEU A 91 -9.35 -0.66 17.13
C LEU A 91 -10.62 0.08 17.56
N LYS A 92 -10.88 1.25 16.97
CA LYS A 92 -12.11 2.02 17.21
C LYS A 92 -13.31 1.56 16.37
N GLY A 93 -13.12 0.67 15.39
CA GLY A 93 -14.15 0.31 14.43
C GLY A 93 -14.55 1.47 13.50
N THR A 94 -13.61 2.36 13.22
CA THR A 94 -13.76 3.54 12.37
C THR A 94 -12.81 3.54 11.19
N GLU A 95 -12.25 2.37 10.87
CA GLU A 95 -11.36 2.18 9.74
C GLU A 95 -12.01 2.63 8.43
N PRO A 96 -11.24 3.15 7.47
CA PRO A 96 -11.73 3.46 6.14
C PRO A 96 -12.25 2.23 5.41
N ASP A 97 -13.13 2.41 4.43
CA ASP A 97 -13.69 1.30 3.63
C ASP A 97 -12.64 0.71 2.68
N VAL A 98 -11.71 1.54 2.22
CA VAL A 98 -10.52 1.14 1.42
C VAL A 98 -9.33 1.93 1.94
N TYR A 99 -8.20 1.27 2.12
CA TYR A 99 -7.00 1.93 2.63
C TYR A 99 -5.71 1.33 2.10
N LEU A 100 -4.67 2.13 2.07
CA LEU A 100 -3.32 1.64 1.80
C LEU A 100 -2.87 0.72 2.94
N VAL A 101 -2.13 -0.31 2.57
CA VAL A 101 -1.48 -1.22 3.54
C VAL A 101 0.02 -1.16 3.26
N LEU A 102 0.81 -0.85 4.28
CA LEU A 102 2.26 -0.90 4.19
C LEU A 102 2.74 -2.36 4.23
N ASP A 103 3.85 -2.65 3.56
CA ASP A 103 4.37 -4.01 3.44
C ASP A 103 4.61 -4.66 4.80
N GLU A 104 5.14 -3.91 5.76
CA GLU A 104 5.41 -4.37 7.13
C GLU A 104 4.15 -4.72 7.91
N ASP A 105 3.01 -4.12 7.59
CA ASP A 105 1.74 -4.33 8.30
C ASP A 105 0.89 -5.43 7.65
N PHE A 106 1.14 -5.76 6.38
CA PHE A 106 0.25 -6.60 5.59
C PHE A 106 -0.04 -7.96 6.23
N ASN A 107 0.99 -8.71 6.57
CA ASN A 107 0.84 -10.04 7.16
C ASN A 107 0.09 -10.00 8.50
N THR A 108 0.37 -9.00 9.33
CA THR A 108 -0.28 -8.80 10.61
C THR A 108 -1.77 -8.52 10.42
N LEU A 109 -2.12 -7.55 9.57
CA LEU A 109 -3.51 -7.17 9.32
C LEU A 109 -4.32 -8.30 8.66
N ALA A 110 -3.71 -9.05 7.74
CA ALA A 110 -4.34 -10.21 7.11
C ALA A 110 -4.61 -11.32 8.14
N SER A 111 -3.63 -11.66 8.97
CA SER A 111 -3.76 -12.72 10.00
C SER A 111 -4.78 -12.39 11.08
N LEU A 112 -4.95 -11.12 11.42
CA LEU A 112 -5.93 -10.64 12.39
C LEU A 112 -7.35 -10.50 11.81
N GLY A 113 -7.52 -10.73 10.49
CA GLY A 113 -8.81 -10.56 9.82
C GLY A 113 -9.22 -9.10 9.64
N ALA A 114 -8.30 -8.15 9.74
CA ALA A 114 -8.53 -6.74 9.47
C ALA A 114 -8.66 -6.45 7.97
N LEU A 115 -8.13 -7.33 7.11
CA LEU A 115 -8.27 -7.25 5.67
C LEU A 115 -9.35 -8.22 5.16
N LYS A 116 -10.09 -7.79 4.15
CA LYS A 116 -11.09 -8.63 3.50
C LYS A 116 -10.44 -9.54 2.46
N ASN A 117 -10.81 -10.82 2.46
CA ASN A 117 -10.48 -11.73 1.36
C ASN A 117 -11.15 -11.22 0.06
N LEU A 118 -10.35 -11.02 -0.98
CA LEU A 118 -10.75 -10.43 -2.25
C LEU A 118 -11.02 -11.48 -3.34
N ASP A 119 -10.75 -12.77 -3.12
CA ASP A 119 -10.80 -13.81 -4.15
C ASP A 119 -12.13 -13.84 -4.89
N MET A 120 -13.25 -13.77 -4.15
CA MET A 120 -14.58 -13.75 -4.77
C MET A 120 -14.86 -12.46 -5.54
N LEU A 121 -14.34 -11.32 -5.08
CA LEU A 121 -14.53 -10.03 -5.75
C LEU A 121 -13.72 -9.99 -7.05
N VAL A 122 -12.45 -10.38 -6.97
CA VAL A 122 -11.54 -10.44 -8.12
C VAL A 122 -12.02 -11.47 -9.14
N GLY A 123 -12.40 -12.69 -8.69
CA GLY A 123 -12.90 -13.75 -9.58
C GLY A 123 -14.27 -13.48 -10.17
N GLY A 124 -15.09 -12.64 -9.52
CA GLY A 124 -16.42 -12.27 -10.01
C GLY A 124 -16.45 -11.06 -10.95
N ASP A 125 -15.41 -10.25 -10.96
CA ASP A 125 -15.32 -9.06 -11.80
C ASP A 125 -14.71 -9.39 -13.17
N LYS A 126 -15.54 -9.32 -14.20
CA LYS A 126 -15.13 -9.60 -15.60
C LYS A 126 -14.22 -8.51 -16.19
N GLU A 127 -14.19 -7.33 -15.59
CA GLU A 127 -13.32 -6.21 -16.02
C GLU A 127 -11.95 -6.27 -15.33
N PHE A 128 -11.79 -7.11 -14.30
CA PHE A 128 -10.52 -7.26 -13.60
C PHE A 128 -9.58 -8.22 -14.32
N ASP A 129 -8.37 -7.74 -14.62
CA ASP A 129 -7.29 -8.55 -15.19
C ASP A 129 -6.04 -8.47 -14.31
N SER A 130 -5.71 -9.55 -13.64
CA SER A 130 -4.51 -9.64 -12.80
C SER A 130 -3.19 -9.56 -13.60
N ASN A 131 -3.23 -9.82 -14.92
CA ASN A 131 -2.04 -9.76 -15.76
C ASN A 131 -1.53 -8.34 -16.02
N VAL A 132 -2.30 -7.31 -15.65
CA VAL A 132 -1.83 -5.91 -15.68
C VAL A 132 -0.76 -5.63 -14.62
N PHE A 133 -0.64 -6.50 -13.60
CA PHE A 133 0.37 -6.40 -12.55
C PHE A 133 1.57 -7.31 -12.83
N TYR A 134 2.75 -6.92 -12.35
CA TYR A 134 3.85 -7.87 -12.26
C TYR A 134 3.47 -9.00 -11.31
N SER A 135 3.72 -10.25 -11.72
CA SER A 135 3.30 -11.43 -10.96
C SER A 135 3.81 -11.45 -9.51
N SER A 136 5.07 -11.04 -9.28
CA SER A 136 5.65 -10.94 -7.93
C SER A 136 4.93 -9.91 -7.07
N VAL A 137 4.61 -8.75 -7.66
CA VAL A 137 3.92 -7.65 -6.97
C VAL A 137 2.48 -8.02 -6.65
N TYR A 138 1.78 -8.69 -7.56
CA TYR A 138 0.42 -9.19 -7.31
C TYR A 138 0.40 -10.21 -6.17
N LYS A 139 1.37 -11.14 -6.17
CA LYS A 139 1.53 -12.16 -5.12
C LYS A 139 1.88 -11.57 -3.75
N ALA A 140 2.54 -10.42 -3.69
CA ALA A 140 2.82 -9.75 -2.42
C ALA A 140 1.55 -9.34 -1.65
N GLY A 141 0.40 -9.21 -2.34
CA GLY A 141 -0.90 -9.00 -1.72
C GLY A 141 -1.63 -10.28 -1.29
N GLN A 142 -0.94 -11.44 -1.26
CA GLN A 142 -1.50 -12.73 -0.86
C GLN A 142 -1.04 -13.13 0.55
N TYR A 143 -1.97 -13.66 1.33
CA TYR A 143 -1.72 -14.28 2.62
C TYR A 143 -2.35 -15.67 2.62
N GLU A 144 -1.56 -16.71 2.96
CA GLU A 144 -2.00 -18.12 2.93
C GLU A 144 -2.68 -18.54 1.62
N GLY A 145 -2.19 -18.01 0.49
CA GLY A 145 -2.67 -18.36 -0.86
C GLY A 145 -3.91 -17.61 -1.32
N SER A 146 -4.50 -16.73 -0.51
CA SER A 146 -5.66 -15.89 -0.86
C SER A 146 -5.27 -14.42 -1.01
N GLN A 147 -5.96 -13.70 -1.89
CA GLN A 147 -5.71 -12.29 -2.16
C GLN A 147 -6.41 -11.40 -1.13
N TYR A 148 -5.66 -10.53 -0.45
CA TYR A 148 -6.17 -9.57 0.54
C TYR A 148 -5.87 -8.12 0.20
N ALA A 149 -4.88 -7.87 -0.66
CA ALA A 149 -4.55 -6.53 -1.13
C ALA A 149 -4.25 -6.54 -2.63
N LEU A 150 -4.47 -5.41 -3.30
CA LEU A 150 -4.09 -5.19 -4.69
C LEU A 150 -2.93 -4.18 -4.73
N PRO A 151 -1.95 -4.37 -5.65
CA PRO A 151 -0.83 -3.46 -5.75
C PRO A 151 -1.28 -2.06 -6.15
N MET A 152 -0.80 -1.04 -5.46
CA MET A 152 -0.97 0.36 -5.85
C MET A 152 0.30 0.93 -6.49
N GLU A 153 1.47 0.58 -5.95
CA GLU A 153 2.76 0.98 -6.51
C GLU A 153 3.78 -0.15 -6.40
N CYS A 154 4.84 -0.04 -7.17
CA CYS A 154 5.94 -0.98 -7.14
C CYS A 154 7.26 -0.20 -7.23
N ASN A 155 8.14 -0.40 -6.26
CA ASN A 155 9.43 0.27 -6.16
C ASN A 155 10.56 -0.78 -6.29
N PRO A 156 11.04 -1.08 -7.52
CA PRO A 156 12.10 -2.05 -7.69
C PRO A 156 13.43 -1.51 -7.18
N THR A 157 14.15 -2.31 -6.40
CA THR A 157 15.55 -2.04 -6.10
C THR A 157 16.41 -2.49 -7.28
N LEU A 158 17.19 -1.57 -7.84
CA LEU A 158 18.04 -1.82 -9.00
C LEU A 158 19.49 -1.50 -8.69
N MET A 159 20.39 -2.30 -9.26
CA MET A 159 21.82 -2.01 -9.22
C MET A 159 22.25 -1.20 -10.45
N PHE A 160 22.83 -0.03 -10.21
CA PHE A 160 23.41 0.81 -11.27
C PHE A 160 24.87 0.46 -11.46
N VAL A 161 25.28 0.28 -12.71
CA VAL A 161 26.64 -0.10 -13.07
C VAL A 161 27.36 1.06 -13.76
N ASN A 162 28.52 1.44 -13.23
CA ASN A 162 29.39 2.44 -13.87
C ASN A 162 30.14 1.79 -15.04
N LYS A 163 29.56 1.84 -16.23
CA LYS A 163 30.13 1.25 -17.44
C LYS A 163 31.50 1.80 -17.81
N THR A 164 31.73 3.10 -17.58
CA THR A 164 33.00 3.76 -17.87
C THR A 164 34.11 3.20 -16.99
N LEU A 165 33.84 3.00 -15.71
CA LEU A 165 34.78 2.42 -14.78
C LEU A 165 35.11 0.97 -15.15
N LEU A 166 34.08 0.14 -15.40
CA LEU A 166 34.30 -1.23 -15.82
C LEU A 166 35.16 -1.34 -17.08
N GLN A 167 34.88 -0.49 -18.08
CA GLN A 167 35.66 -0.46 -19.31
C GLN A 167 37.10 -0.04 -19.05
N LYS A 168 37.35 0.97 -18.19
CA LYS A 168 38.69 1.41 -17.79
C LYS A 168 39.49 0.27 -17.16
N GLU A 169 38.82 -0.57 -16.35
CA GLU A 169 39.45 -1.70 -15.67
C GLU A 169 39.45 -3.00 -16.51
N GLY A 170 39.03 -2.94 -17.78
CA GLY A 170 38.99 -4.09 -18.68
C GLY A 170 37.94 -5.15 -18.32
N ILE A 171 36.93 -4.77 -17.52
CA ILE A 171 35.88 -5.65 -17.06
C ILE A 171 34.67 -5.54 -17.99
N LYS A 172 34.18 -6.67 -18.48
CA LYS A 172 32.93 -6.72 -19.24
C LYS A 172 31.75 -6.31 -18.35
N VAL A 173 30.85 -5.50 -18.86
CA VAL A 173 29.58 -5.22 -18.18
C VAL A 173 28.82 -6.52 -17.99
N PRO A 174 28.46 -6.89 -16.76
CA PRO A 174 27.73 -8.12 -16.51
C PRO A 174 26.37 -8.11 -17.22
N ASP A 175 25.91 -9.29 -17.60
CA ASP A 175 24.57 -9.50 -18.15
C ASP A 175 23.60 -9.87 -17.02
N ASN A 176 22.38 -10.28 -17.38
CA ASN A 176 21.33 -10.55 -16.39
C ASN A 176 21.53 -11.87 -15.62
N ASP A 177 22.50 -12.69 -16.02
CA ASP A 177 22.75 -14.01 -15.42
C ASP A 177 23.93 -14.01 -14.44
N TRP A 178 24.46 -12.80 -14.11
CA TRP A 178 25.57 -12.70 -13.18
C TRP A 178 25.21 -13.16 -11.77
N THR A 179 26.21 -13.77 -11.12
CA THR A 179 26.10 -14.38 -9.80
C THR A 179 26.70 -13.49 -8.72
N TRP A 180 26.54 -13.90 -7.47
CA TRP A 180 27.22 -13.29 -6.32
C TRP A 180 28.74 -13.38 -6.42
N ASP A 181 29.26 -14.48 -6.95
CA ASP A 181 30.70 -14.66 -7.16
C ASP A 181 31.22 -13.69 -8.23
N ASP A 182 30.49 -13.51 -9.32
CA ASP A 182 30.79 -12.48 -10.34
C ASP A 182 30.80 -11.09 -9.74
N PHE A 183 29.80 -10.75 -8.92
CA PHE A 183 29.73 -9.45 -8.24
C PHE A 183 30.94 -9.24 -7.32
N TYR A 184 31.28 -10.25 -6.50
CA TYR A 184 32.41 -10.20 -5.60
C TYR A 184 33.73 -10.00 -6.36
N ASP A 185 33.96 -10.76 -7.42
CA ASP A 185 35.17 -10.70 -8.24
C ASP A 185 35.31 -9.35 -8.95
N ILE A 186 34.21 -8.79 -9.46
CA ILE A 186 34.19 -7.44 -10.04
C ILE A 186 34.55 -6.42 -8.96
N CYS A 187 33.90 -6.43 -7.81
CA CYS A 187 34.17 -5.52 -6.72
C CYS A 187 35.62 -5.59 -6.25
N LYS A 188 36.15 -6.80 -6.06
CA LYS A 188 37.54 -7.02 -5.65
C LYS A 188 38.55 -6.49 -6.66
N THR A 189 38.25 -6.61 -7.94
CA THR A 189 39.11 -6.11 -9.02
C THR A 189 39.12 -4.59 -9.12
N ILE A 190 37.96 -3.96 -8.80
CA ILE A 190 37.79 -2.51 -8.90
C ILE A 190 38.43 -1.77 -7.71
N VAL A 191 38.36 -2.35 -6.49
CA VAL A 191 38.86 -1.69 -5.28
C VAL A 191 40.37 -1.48 -5.37
N LYS A 192 40.80 -0.23 -5.35
CA LYS A 192 42.23 0.14 -5.36
C LYS A 192 42.50 1.56 -4.87
N ASP A 193 43.73 1.79 -4.51
CA ASP A 193 44.37 3.09 -4.37
C ASP A 193 44.85 3.53 -5.76
N SER A 194 44.18 4.52 -6.37
CA SER A 194 44.46 4.92 -7.75
C SER A 194 45.48 6.02 -7.85
N ASP A 195 45.77 6.75 -6.78
CA ASP A 195 46.77 7.83 -6.73
C ASP A 195 48.05 7.48 -5.95
N GLY A 196 48.06 6.34 -5.23
CA GLY A 196 49.23 5.79 -4.54
C GLY A 196 49.50 6.43 -3.17
N ASP A 197 48.49 7.07 -2.56
CA ASP A 197 48.63 7.72 -1.24
C ASP A 197 48.49 6.74 -0.05
N GLY A 198 48.16 5.48 -0.32
CA GLY A 198 47.96 4.42 0.67
C GLY A 198 46.52 4.30 1.16
N GLN A 199 45.60 5.10 0.65
CA GLN A 199 44.17 4.99 0.93
C GLN A 199 43.41 4.48 -0.30
N MET A 200 42.33 3.71 -0.06
CA MET A 200 41.44 3.27 -1.15
C MET A 200 40.56 4.43 -1.55
N ASP A 201 40.61 4.82 -2.82
CA ASP A 201 39.82 5.90 -3.43
C ASP A 201 38.92 5.41 -4.57
N GLN A 202 39.04 4.15 -4.96
CA GLN A 202 38.15 3.50 -5.88
C GLN A 202 37.47 2.29 -5.21
N PHE A 203 36.15 2.24 -5.23
CA PHE A 203 35.34 1.26 -4.50
C PHE A 203 34.55 0.37 -5.47
N GLY A 204 34.35 -0.90 -5.07
CA GLY A 204 33.66 -1.90 -5.88
C GLY A 204 32.15 -1.73 -5.90
N CYS A 205 31.56 -1.30 -4.78
CA CYS A 205 30.14 -1.03 -4.65
C CYS A 205 29.90 0.07 -3.62
N TYR A 206 28.71 0.65 -3.68
CA TYR A 206 28.20 1.63 -2.72
C TYR A 206 26.78 1.26 -2.34
N ASP A 207 26.43 1.49 -1.08
CA ASP A 207 25.08 1.33 -0.52
C ASP A 207 24.45 -0.06 -0.75
N TYR A 208 25.29 -1.13 -0.72
CA TYR A 208 24.82 -2.50 -0.78
C TYR A 208 24.67 -3.07 0.63
N THR A 209 23.42 -3.35 1.02
CA THR A 209 23.08 -3.78 2.38
C THR A 209 22.86 -5.30 2.47
N TRP A 210 22.94 -5.84 3.69
CA TRP A 210 22.62 -7.26 3.96
C TRP A 210 21.18 -7.62 3.56
N LEU A 211 20.25 -6.67 3.66
CA LEU A 211 18.84 -6.89 3.29
C LEU A 211 18.70 -7.14 1.79
N GLN A 212 19.40 -6.36 0.97
CA GLN A 212 19.45 -6.57 -0.49
C GLN A 212 20.08 -7.94 -0.82
N ALA A 213 21.08 -8.38 -0.04
CA ALA A 213 21.67 -9.69 -0.17
C ALA A 213 20.65 -10.80 0.11
N VAL A 214 19.85 -10.67 1.16
CA VAL A 214 18.80 -11.62 1.52
C VAL A 214 17.75 -11.72 0.40
N TYR A 215 17.20 -10.60 -0.03
CA TYR A 215 16.15 -10.58 -1.07
C TYR A 215 16.63 -11.13 -2.42
N SER A 216 17.84 -10.80 -2.83
CA SER A 216 18.39 -11.30 -4.11
C SER A 216 18.71 -12.81 -4.09
N ASN A 217 18.79 -13.42 -2.90
CA ASN A 217 18.83 -14.89 -2.73
C ASN A 217 17.45 -15.54 -2.66
N GLY A 218 16.37 -14.79 -2.90
CA GLY A 218 15.00 -15.29 -2.91
C GLY A 218 14.44 -15.62 -1.53
N ILE A 219 15.03 -15.08 -0.47
CA ILE A 219 14.51 -15.16 0.89
C ILE A 219 13.57 -13.96 1.11
N THR A 220 12.34 -14.21 1.49
CA THR A 220 11.31 -13.22 1.77
C THR A 220 10.87 -13.28 3.21
#